data_161c171d54c442bc47e7d32dec16f1df
#
_entry.id   161c171d54c442bc47e7d32dec16f1df
#
_cell.length_a   1.000
_cell.length_b   1.000
_cell.length_c   1.000
_cell.angle_alpha   90.00
_cell.angle_beta   90.00
_cell.angle_gamma   90.00
#
_symmetry.space_group_name_H-M   'P 1'
#
loop_
_entity.id
_entity.type
_entity.pdbx_description
1 polymer ?
#
loop_
_entity_poly.entity_id
_entity_poly.type
_entity_poly.pdbx_seq_one_letter_code
_entity_poly.pdbx_strand_id
1 'polypeptide(L)'
;MFRRSLLVAAFVLTTTAANAAPPPVNPADAVAFMNQLWNRAGELLSKKADPTVREAHFRQLFHDDFDAPGIARFVLGRYWRTVNEDEQQEFVKLFEDYVVLVYTARLSDFGGGQAFKVRGSHSDGDGVIVSTDVISPGNPQPLRIDWRLITDDNGSYKINDVIVEGISMTATQRSEFASIVQRNGGQVRSLISMMREKMASAAR
;
A
#
# COMPACT_ATOMS: atom_id res chain seq x y z
N MET A 1 -16.88 71.57 23.90
CA MET A 1 -17.49 70.39 23.19
C MET A 1 -16.38 69.48 22.72
N PHE A 2 -16.05 68.46 23.51
CA PHE A 2 -14.99 67.50 23.18
C PHE A 2 -15.64 66.20 22.65
N ARG A 3 -15.42 65.83 21.34
CA ARG A 3 -15.82 64.60 20.76
C ARG A 3 -14.68 63.57 20.96
N ARG A 4 -14.90 62.55 21.81
CA ARG A 4 -14.03 61.41 21.99
C ARG A 4 -14.38 60.40 20.92
N SER A 5 -13.44 60.13 19.96
CA SER A 5 -13.53 59.07 19.01
C SER A 5 -12.94 57.77 19.65
N LEU A 6 -13.78 56.75 19.85
CA LEU A 6 -13.35 55.40 20.24
C LEU A 6 -12.90 54.67 18.98
N LEU A 7 -11.62 54.33 18.90
CA LEU A 7 -11.06 53.39 17.94
C LEU A 7 -11.22 51.98 18.51
N VAL A 8 -12.10 51.19 17.91
CA VAL A 8 -12.21 49.73 18.19
C VAL A 8 -11.22 48.99 17.28
N ALA A 9 -10.12 48.50 17.86
CA ALA A 9 -9.18 47.66 17.17
C ALA A 9 -9.74 46.19 17.15
N ALA A 10 -10.19 45.76 16.00
CA ALA A 10 -10.58 44.35 15.79
C ALA A 10 -9.32 43.47 15.64
N PHE A 11 -9.05 42.64 16.64
CA PHE A 11 -7.98 41.69 16.64
C PHE A 11 -8.47 40.43 15.86
N VAL A 12 -8.05 40.28 14.60
CA VAL A 12 -8.31 39.07 13.82
C VAL A 12 -7.34 37.99 14.28
N LEU A 13 -7.82 37.04 15.08
CA LEU A 13 -7.08 35.80 15.38
C LEU A 13 -7.10 34.90 14.13
N THR A 14 -6.01 34.90 13.38
CA THR A 14 -5.76 33.89 12.36
C THR A 14 -5.32 32.61 13.06
N THR A 15 -6.22 31.63 13.22
CA THR A 15 -5.88 30.29 13.65
C THR A 15 -5.17 29.60 12.48
N THR A 16 -3.85 29.51 12.52
CA THR A 16 -3.07 28.60 11.68
C THR A 16 -3.39 27.17 12.15
N ALA A 17 -4.14 26.42 11.34
CA ALA A 17 -4.27 24.98 11.53
C ALA A 17 -2.86 24.37 11.39
N ALA A 18 -2.26 23.99 12.51
CA ALA A 18 -1.05 23.19 12.51
C ALA A 18 -1.41 21.85 11.89
N ASN A 19 -0.77 21.54 10.76
CA ASN A 19 -0.83 20.19 10.18
C ASN A 19 -0.13 19.27 11.18
N ALA A 20 -0.89 18.62 12.06
CA ALA A 20 -0.35 17.65 13.01
C ALA A 20 0.20 16.47 12.22
N ALA A 21 1.43 16.05 12.52
CA ALA A 21 1.96 14.80 11.97
C ALA A 21 1.01 13.66 12.33
N PRO A 22 0.85 12.66 11.46
CA PRO A 22 0.03 11.49 11.78
C PRO A 22 0.50 10.84 13.08
N PRO A 23 -0.41 10.25 13.88
CA PRO A 23 -0.04 9.65 15.15
C PRO A 23 0.93 8.48 14.93
N PRO A 24 1.91 8.26 15.84
CA PRO A 24 2.86 7.18 15.70
C PRO A 24 2.18 5.82 15.74
N VAL A 25 2.65 4.88 14.92
CA VAL A 25 2.15 3.51 14.89
C VAL A 25 2.48 2.78 16.19
N ASN A 26 1.47 2.20 16.87
CA ASN A 26 1.65 1.39 18.06
C ASN A 26 1.85 -0.09 17.66
N PRO A 27 2.93 -0.76 18.09
CA PRO A 27 3.18 -2.17 17.77
C PRO A 27 2.07 -3.14 18.16
N ALA A 28 1.40 -2.92 19.29
CA ALA A 28 0.31 -3.79 19.75
C ALA A 28 -0.95 -3.65 18.86
N ASP A 29 -1.30 -2.42 18.49
CA ASP A 29 -2.44 -2.14 17.62
C ASP A 29 -2.16 -2.61 16.18
N ALA A 30 -0.90 -2.51 15.74
CA ALA A 30 -0.44 -3.05 14.46
C ALA A 30 -0.63 -4.57 14.38
N VAL A 31 -0.35 -5.30 15.46
CA VAL A 31 -0.63 -6.75 15.54
C VAL A 31 -2.14 -7.03 15.45
N ALA A 32 -2.97 -6.24 16.13
CA ALA A 32 -4.43 -6.39 16.06
C ALA A 32 -4.94 -6.15 14.63
N PHE A 33 -4.44 -5.11 13.96
CA PHE A 33 -4.73 -4.83 12.55
C PHE A 33 -4.38 -6.01 11.65
N MET A 34 -3.17 -6.60 11.79
CA MET A 34 -2.74 -7.74 10.98
C MET A 34 -3.61 -8.98 11.20
N ASN A 35 -4.04 -9.25 12.43
CA ASN A 35 -4.97 -10.35 12.69
C ASN A 35 -6.34 -10.13 12.03
N GLN A 36 -6.87 -8.91 12.07
CA GLN A 36 -8.13 -8.56 11.40
C GLN A 36 -7.99 -8.67 9.87
N LEU A 37 -6.88 -8.19 9.31
CA LEU A 37 -6.57 -8.30 7.88
C LEU A 37 -6.54 -9.77 7.45
N TRP A 38 -5.85 -10.63 8.20
CA TRP A 38 -5.79 -12.06 7.90
C TRP A 38 -7.16 -12.73 7.90
N ASN A 39 -8.02 -12.39 8.88
CA ASN A 39 -9.37 -12.94 8.92
C ASN A 39 -10.21 -12.53 7.70
N ARG A 40 -10.09 -11.28 7.23
CA ARG A 40 -10.75 -10.80 6.01
C ARG A 40 -10.16 -11.46 4.75
N ALA A 41 -8.83 -11.66 4.71
CA ALA A 41 -8.15 -12.31 3.60
C ALA A 41 -8.46 -13.82 3.49
N GLY A 42 -8.95 -14.47 4.55
CA GLY A 42 -9.23 -15.90 4.58
C GLY A 42 -10.19 -16.37 3.48
N GLU A 43 -11.17 -15.54 3.12
CA GLU A 43 -12.10 -15.82 2.02
C GLU A 43 -11.41 -15.79 0.65
N LEU A 44 -10.45 -14.86 0.46
CA LEU A 44 -9.66 -14.72 -0.77
C LEU A 44 -8.79 -15.96 -1.04
N LEU A 45 -8.28 -16.56 0.03
CA LEU A 45 -7.38 -17.71 -0.03
C LEU A 45 -8.15 -19.03 -0.22
N SER A 46 -9.49 -19.00 -0.21
CA SER A 46 -10.29 -20.20 -0.42
C SER A 46 -10.23 -20.65 -1.88
N LYS A 47 -9.92 -21.93 -2.11
CA LYS A 47 -9.97 -22.55 -3.46
C LYS A 47 -11.35 -22.50 -4.11
N LYS A 48 -12.42 -22.35 -3.31
CA LYS A 48 -13.81 -22.35 -3.78
C LYS A 48 -14.29 -20.96 -4.24
N ALA A 49 -13.51 -19.91 -4.00
CA ALA A 49 -13.90 -18.57 -4.40
C ALA A 49 -13.86 -18.44 -5.94
N ASP A 50 -14.92 -17.89 -6.50
CA ASP A 50 -14.97 -17.49 -7.90
C ASP A 50 -13.83 -16.50 -8.21
N PRO A 51 -13.12 -16.63 -9.35
CA PRO A 51 -12.01 -15.75 -9.69
C PRO A 51 -12.38 -14.26 -9.69
N THR A 52 -13.56 -13.91 -10.19
CA THR A 52 -14.05 -12.52 -10.24
C THR A 52 -14.34 -11.98 -8.84
N VAL A 53 -14.95 -12.80 -7.99
CA VAL A 53 -15.22 -12.45 -6.59
C VAL A 53 -13.90 -12.29 -5.83
N ARG A 54 -12.93 -13.18 -6.07
CA ARG A 54 -11.59 -13.09 -5.47
C ARG A 54 -10.88 -11.81 -5.88
N GLU A 55 -10.93 -11.45 -7.16
CA GLU A 55 -10.33 -10.20 -7.64
C GLU A 55 -10.98 -8.97 -6.98
N ALA A 56 -12.32 -8.92 -6.95
CA ALA A 56 -13.04 -7.81 -6.32
C ALA A 56 -12.70 -7.66 -4.82
N HIS A 57 -12.66 -8.77 -4.09
CA HIS A 57 -12.28 -8.77 -2.67
C HIS A 57 -10.81 -8.33 -2.46
N PHE A 58 -9.88 -8.83 -3.30
CA PHE A 58 -8.47 -8.42 -3.20
C PHE A 58 -8.30 -6.94 -3.53
N ARG A 59 -9.00 -6.43 -4.54
CA ARG A 59 -9.02 -5.01 -4.89
C ARG A 59 -9.48 -4.16 -3.70
N GLN A 60 -10.57 -4.57 -3.05
CA GLN A 60 -11.08 -3.88 -1.86
C GLN A 60 -10.07 -3.89 -0.72
N LEU A 61 -9.50 -5.07 -0.41
CA LEU A 61 -8.48 -5.22 0.62
C LEU A 61 -7.24 -4.36 0.32
N PHE A 62 -6.76 -4.35 -0.93
CA PHE A 62 -5.62 -3.55 -1.32
C PHE A 62 -5.89 -2.05 -1.20
N HIS A 63 -7.07 -1.61 -1.61
CA HIS A 63 -7.50 -0.22 -1.49
C HIS A 63 -7.62 0.22 -0.02
N ASP A 64 -8.24 -0.61 0.82
CA ASP A 64 -8.55 -0.24 2.20
C ASP A 64 -7.34 -0.35 3.14
N ASP A 65 -6.49 -1.33 2.93
CA ASP A 65 -5.45 -1.71 3.91
C ASP A 65 -4.03 -1.38 3.47
N PHE A 66 -3.80 -0.99 2.20
CA PHE A 66 -2.48 -0.61 1.70
C PHE A 66 -2.40 0.88 1.40
N ASP A 67 -1.21 1.44 1.55
CA ASP A 67 -0.88 2.80 1.07
C ASP A 67 -0.55 2.75 -0.43
N ALA A 68 -1.56 2.44 -1.26
CA ALA A 68 -1.37 2.29 -2.69
C ALA A 68 -0.73 3.52 -3.36
N PRO A 69 -1.12 4.78 -3.04
CA PRO A 69 -0.47 5.98 -3.58
C PRO A 69 0.99 6.11 -3.15
N GLY A 70 1.29 5.89 -1.88
CA GLY A 70 2.66 5.95 -1.35
C GLY A 70 3.56 4.88 -1.94
N ILE A 71 3.06 3.63 -2.07
CA ILE A 71 3.76 2.53 -2.73
C ILE A 71 4.00 2.86 -4.20
N ALA A 72 2.99 3.33 -4.95
CA ALA A 72 3.13 3.72 -6.35
C ALA A 72 4.21 4.80 -6.53
N ARG A 73 4.19 5.83 -5.69
CA ARG A 73 5.24 6.86 -5.67
C ARG A 73 6.62 6.28 -5.37
N PHE A 74 6.73 5.38 -4.40
CA PHE A 74 7.99 4.74 -4.05
C PHE A 74 8.54 3.87 -5.19
N VAL A 75 7.72 3.05 -5.84
CA VAL A 75 8.16 2.14 -6.91
C VAL A 75 8.52 2.88 -8.19
N LEU A 76 7.90 4.01 -8.49
CA LEU A 76 8.32 4.88 -9.60
C LEU A 76 9.62 5.64 -9.27
N GLY A 77 9.90 5.86 -7.98
CA GLY A 77 11.15 6.39 -7.45
C GLY A 77 11.51 7.77 -8.02
N ARG A 78 12.75 7.91 -8.54
CA ARG A 78 13.23 9.18 -9.09
C ARG A 78 12.39 9.71 -10.26
N TYR A 79 11.74 8.81 -10.99
CA TYR A 79 10.91 9.16 -12.14
C TYR A 79 9.59 9.81 -11.76
N TRP A 80 9.14 9.68 -10.50
CA TRP A 80 7.95 10.38 -9.99
C TRP A 80 7.99 11.89 -10.21
N ARG A 81 9.18 12.49 -10.12
CA ARG A 81 9.39 13.93 -10.29
C ARG A 81 9.50 14.36 -11.76
N THR A 82 9.57 13.42 -12.69
CA THR A 82 9.75 13.70 -14.12
C THR A 82 8.43 13.66 -14.90
N VAL A 83 7.35 13.26 -14.24
CA VAL A 83 6.00 13.18 -14.79
C VAL A 83 5.10 14.26 -14.18
N ASN A 84 4.11 14.71 -14.94
CA ASN A 84 3.14 15.70 -14.46
C ASN A 84 2.08 15.03 -13.55
N GLU A 85 1.19 15.85 -12.97
CA GLU A 85 0.17 15.39 -12.03
C GLU A 85 -0.81 14.37 -12.65
N ASP A 86 -1.24 14.60 -13.89
CA ASP A 86 -2.16 13.69 -14.59
C ASP A 86 -1.49 12.31 -14.81
N GLU A 87 -0.23 12.30 -15.23
CA GLU A 87 0.56 11.08 -15.39
C GLU A 87 0.82 10.36 -14.05
N GLN A 88 0.98 11.11 -12.95
CA GLN A 88 1.09 10.54 -11.60
C GLN A 88 -0.20 9.85 -11.17
N GLN A 89 -1.34 10.52 -11.34
CA GLN A 89 -2.66 9.98 -11.00
C GLN A 89 -2.98 8.74 -11.85
N GLU A 90 -2.70 8.82 -13.15
CA GLU A 90 -2.85 7.66 -14.04
C GLU A 90 -1.97 6.48 -13.62
N PHE A 91 -0.71 6.76 -13.27
CA PHE A 91 0.22 5.72 -12.82
C PHE A 91 -0.26 5.05 -11.53
N VAL A 92 -0.74 5.80 -10.54
CA VAL A 92 -1.29 5.25 -9.29
C VAL A 92 -2.43 4.27 -9.60
N LYS A 93 -3.40 4.68 -10.43
CA LYS A 93 -4.52 3.84 -10.81
C LYS A 93 -4.08 2.56 -11.55
N LEU A 94 -3.19 2.70 -12.53
CA LEU A 94 -2.66 1.54 -13.26
C LEU A 94 -1.83 0.62 -12.37
N PHE A 95 -1.12 1.17 -11.39
CA PHE A 95 -0.36 0.39 -10.43
C PHE A 95 -1.27 -0.45 -9.54
N GLU A 96 -2.36 0.12 -9.05
CA GLU A 96 -3.39 -0.61 -8.30
C GLU A 96 -3.95 -1.78 -9.12
N ASP A 97 -4.39 -1.51 -10.34
CA ASP A 97 -4.92 -2.52 -11.26
C ASP A 97 -3.89 -3.61 -11.56
N TYR A 98 -2.63 -3.22 -11.78
CA TYR A 98 -1.52 -4.14 -12.02
C TYR A 98 -1.24 -5.06 -10.84
N VAL A 99 -1.22 -4.51 -9.62
CA VAL A 99 -1.04 -5.28 -8.38
C VAL A 99 -2.17 -6.28 -8.22
N VAL A 100 -3.42 -5.83 -8.38
CA VAL A 100 -4.59 -6.70 -8.28
C VAL A 100 -4.50 -7.85 -9.29
N LEU A 101 -4.22 -7.57 -10.56
CA LEU A 101 -4.08 -8.57 -11.60
C LEU A 101 -2.99 -9.61 -11.27
N VAL A 102 -1.80 -9.15 -10.91
CA VAL A 102 -0.63 -10.03 -10.71
C VAL A 102 -0.78 -10.89 -9.46
N TYR A 103 -1.27 -10.29 -8.37
CA TYR A 103 -1.31 -10.98 -7.07
C TYR A 103 -2.57 -11.82 -6.88
N THR A 104 -3.71 -11.46 -7.47
CA THR A 104 -4.91 -12.33 -7.45
C THR A 104 -4.61 -13.68 -8.09
N ALA A 105 -3.91 -13.70 -9.22
CA ALA A 105 -3.49 -14.95 -9.85
C ALA A 105 -2.59 -15.79 -8.94
N ARG A 106 -1.61 -15.19 -8.27
CA ARG A 106 -0.70 -15.88 -7.34
C ARG A 106 -1.40 -16.37 -6.07
N LEU A 107 -2.35 -15.59 -5.54
CA LEU A 107 -3.11 -15.98 -4.35
C LEU A 107 -3.99 -17.20 -4.58
N SER A 108 -4.41 -17.46 -5.81
CA SER A 108 -5.17 -18.67 -6.16
C SER A 108 -4.42 -19.97 -5.89
N ASP A 109 -3.08 -19.93 -5.95
CA ASP A 109 -2.23 -21.10 -5.75
C ASP A 109 -2.09 -21.50 -4.28
N PHE A 110 -2.39 -20.59 -3.34
CA PHE A 110 -2.30 -20.90 -1.90
C PHE A 110 -3.37 -21.86 -1.42
N GLY A 111 -4.54 -21.89 -2.00
CA GLY A 111 -5.53 -22.95 -1.84
C GLY A 111 -6.31 -23.00 -0.53
N GLY A 112 -6.14 -22.03 0.37
CA GLY A 112 -6.85 -21.97 1.65
C GLY A 112 -6.33 -22.92 2.74
N GLY A 113 -6.74 -22.66 3.98
CA GLY A 113 -6.34 -23.46 5.13
C GLY A 113 -4.94 -23.17 5.68
N GLN A 114 -4.32 -22.07 5.25
CA GLN A 114 -3.05 -21.61 5.84
C GLN A 114 -3.26 -21.17 7.28
N ALA A 115 -2.32 -21.54 8.16
CA ALA A 115 -2.22 -20.98 9.48
C ALA A 115 -1.38 -19.70 9.45
N PHE A 116 -1.85 -18.68 10.15
CA PHE A 116 -1.18 -17.39 10.31
C PHE A 116 -0.76 -17.22 11.76
N LYS A 117 0.50 -16.95 11.99
CA LYS A 117 1.04 -16.78 13.32
C LYS A 117 1.85 -15.49 13.38
N VAL A 118 1.44 -14.53 14.20
CA VAL A 118 2.25 -13.37 14.52
C VAL A 118 3.40 -13.79 15.44
N ARG A 119 4.62 -13.43 15.08
CA ARG A 119 5.84 -13.70 15.86
C ARG A 119 6.19 -12.56 16.79
N GLY A 120 5.89 -11.33 16.37
CA GLY A 120 6.17 -10.11 17.12
C GLY A 120 6.05 -8.87 16.25
N SER A 121 6.27 -7.74 16.88
CA SER A 121 6.28 -6.43 16.22
C SER A 121 7.35 -5.53 16.84
N HIS A 122 7.90 -4.62 16.06
CA HIS A 122 8.86 -3.62 16.53
C HIS A 122 8.75 -2.33 15.71
N SER A 123 9.12 -1.22 16.30
CA SER A 123 9.14 0.07 15.62
C SER A 123 10.22 0.10 14.52
N ASP A 124 9.92 0.73 13.39
CA ASP A 124 10.80 0.92 12.25
C ASP A 124 10.63 2.34 11.69
N GLY A 125 11.46 3.26 12.18
CA GLY A 125 11.34 4.67 11.85
C GLY A 125 10.00 5.26 12.31
N ASP A 126 9.24 5.76 11.34
CA ASP A 126 7.87 6.29 11.52
C ASP A 126 6.78 5.21 11.48
N GLY A 127 7.17 3.94 11.22
CA GLY A 127 6.27 2.81 11.10
C GLY A 127 6.54 1.70 12.10
N VAL A 128 5.92 0.55 11.84
CA VAL A 128 6.07 -0.69 12.60
C VAL A 128 6.24 -1.86 11.63
N ILE A 129 7.17 -2.75 11.94
CA ILE A 129 7.23 -4.08 11.31
C ILE A 129 6.45 -5.07 12.18
N VAL A 130 5.53 -5.80 11.56
CA VAL A 130 4.87 -6.98 12.15
C VAL A 130 5.40 -8.22 11.45
N SER A 131 6.08 -9.10 12.18
CA SER A 131 6.64 -10.36 11.67
C SER A 131 5.64 -11.49 11.82
N THR A 132 5.45 -12.27 10.76
CA THR A 132 4.49 -13.36 10.71
C THR A 132 5.06 -14.61 10.06
N ASP A 133 4.51 -15.76 10.43
CA ASP A 133 4.70 -17.04 9.74
C ASP A 133 3.39 -17.46 9.08
N VAL A 134 3.44 -17.81 7.79
CA VAL A 134 2.32 -18.42 7.06
C VAL A 134 2.67 -19.87 6.78
N ILE A 135 1.89 -20.79 7.32
CA ILE A 135 2.11 -22.24 7.21
C ILE A 135 1.04 -22.81 6.32
N SER A 136 1.44 -23.37 5.18
CA SER A 136 0.52 -23.98 4.23
C SER A 136 0.24 -25.45 4.57
N PRO A 137 -0.98 -25.96 4.32
CA PRO A 137 -1.28 -27.38 4.45
C PRO A 137 -0.33 -28.23 3.62
N GLY A 138 0.28 -29.25 4.24
CA GLY A 138 1.22 -30.16 3.58
C GLY A 138 2.66 -29.63 3.44
N ASN A 139 2.93 -28.40 3.84
CA ASN A 139 4.28 -27.85 3.95
C ASN A 139 4.53 -27.33 5.37
N PRO A 140 5.27 -28.04 6.23
CA PRO A 140 5.52 -27.62 7.61
C PRO A 140 6.50 -26.43 7.72
N GLN A 141 7.23 -26.13 6.64
CA GLN A 141 8.14 -24.97 6.64
C GLN A 141 7.34 -23.69 6.52
N PRO A 142 7.39 -22.80 7.52
CA PRO A 142 6.67 -21.54 7.45
C PRO A 142 7.29 -20.61 6.41
N LEU A 143 6.43 -19.92 5.66
CA LEU A 143 6.81 -18.76 4.86
C LEU A 143 6.87 -17.56 5.78
N ARG A 144 8.03 -16.93 5.92
CA ARG A 144 8.22 -15.76 6.74
C ARG A 144 7.84 -14.50 5.97
N ILE A 145 6.91 -13.72 6.55
CA ILE A 145 6.47 -12.44 5.97
C ILE A 145 6.54 -11.36 7.05
N ASP A 146 7.26 -10.29 6.75
CA ASP A 146 7.28 -9.07 7.53
C ASP A 146 6.44 -8.00 6.82
N TRP A 147 5.55 -7.35 7.57
CA TRP A 147 4.64 -6.33 7.08
C TRP A 147 5.06 -4.99 7.66
N ARG A 148 5.44 -4.05 6.81
CA ARG A 148 5.71 -2.69 7.23
C ARG A 148 4.43 -1.87 7.19
N LEU A 149 4.05 -1.34 8.33
CA LEU A 149 2.86 -0.53 8.50
C LEU A 149 3.24 0.92 8.84
N ILE A 150 2.43 1.83 8.31
CA ILE A 150 2.43 3.25 8.65
C ILE A 150 1.01 3.66 9.06
N THR A 151 0.81 4.89 9.54
CA THR A 151 -0.52 5.49 9.65
C THR A 151 -0.73 6.50 8.52
N ASP A 152 -1.96 6.55 7.99
CA ASP A 152 -2.39 7.63 7.12
C ASP A 152 -2.72 8.93 7.92
N ASP A 153 -3.10 9.99 7.22
CA ASP A 153 -3.42 11.28 7.83
C ASP A 153 -4.60 11.22 8.82
N ASN A 154 -5.44 10.18 8.73
CA ASN A 154 -6.56 9.92 9.64
C ASN A 154 -6.16 9.04 10.83
N GLY A 155 -4.91 8.59 10.90
CA GLY A 155 -4.42 7.65 11.91
C GLY A 155 -4.78 6.19 11.66
N SER A 156 -5.28 5.84 10.46
CA SER A 156 -5.58 4.46 10.09
C SER A 156 -4.32 3.73 9.64
N TYR A 157 -4.18 2.45 10.05
CA TYR A 157 -3.05 1.64 9.62
C TYR A 157 -3.12 1.31 8.14
N LYS A 158 -1.96 1.43 7.46
CA LYS A 158 -1.76 1.08 6.07
C LYS A 158 -0.47 0.27 5.91
N ILE A 159 -0.52 -0.77 5.09
CA ILE A 159 0.66 -1.52 4.69
C ILE A 159 1.36 -0.75 3.57
N ASN A 160 2.64 -0.45 3.75
CA ASN A 160 3.45 0.22 2.72
C ASN A 160 4.59 -0.64 2.17
N ASP A 161 4.86 -1.81 2.77
CA ASP A 161 5.72 -2.84 2.19
C ASP A 161 5.35 -4.24 2.71
N VAL A 162 5.62 -5.24 1.89
CA VAL A 162 5.55 -6.67 2.24
C VAL A 162 6.93 -7.27 1.97
N ILE A 163 7.54 -7.82 3.00
CA ILE A 163 8.90 -8.37 2.94
C ILE A 163 8.78 -9.90 3.08
N VAL A 164 8.99 -10.62 2.00
CA VAL A 164 8.88 -12.09 1.94
C VAL A 164 10.27 -12.71 1.99
N GLU A 165 10.54 -13.53 2.99
CA GLU A 165 11.87 -14.16 3.21
C GLU A 165 13.02 -13.14 3.16
N GLY A 166 12.80 -11.94 3.74
CA GLY A 166 13.78 -10.86 3.78
C GLY A 166 13.86 -10.02 2.50
N ILE A 167 13.03 -10.29 1.49
CA ILE A 167 13.03 -9.55 0.21
C ILE A 167 11.83 -8.61 0.18
N SER A 168 12.09 -7.30 0.15
CA SER A 168 11.07 -6.25 0.01
C SER A 168 10.42 -6.31 -1.38
N MET A 169 9.08 -6.44 -1.41
CA MET A 169 8.32 -6.48 -2.65
C MET A 169 8.30 -5.11 -3.32
N THR A 170 8.18 -4.03 -2.56
CA THR A 170 8.17 -2.67 -3.12
C THR A 170 9.54 -2.28 -3.68
N ALA A 171 10.64 -2.65 -3.01
CA ALA A 171 12.00 -2.41 -3.52
C ALA A 171 12.31 -3.23 -4.79
N THR A 172 11.85 -4.47 -4.84
CA THR A 172 11.96 -5.33 -6.03
C THR A 172 11.19 -4.71 -7.20
N GLN A 173 9.93 -4.32 -6.98
CA GLN A 173 9.09 -3.69 -8.00
C GLN A 173 9.70 -2.38 -8.50
N ARG A 174 10.27 -1.57 -7.59
CA ARG A 174 10.98 -0.33 -7.95
C ARG A 174 12.16 -0.62 -8.90
N SER A 175 12.94 -1.66 -8.60
CA SER A 175 14.09 -2.04 -9.43
C SER A 175 13.65 -2.51 -10.82
N GLU A 176 12.59 -3.29 -10.89
CA GLU A 176 12.00 -3.75 -12.17
C GLU A 176 11.49 -2.58 -13.00
N PHE A 177 10.70 -1.67 -12.41
CA PHE A 177 10.16 -0.50 -13.11
C PHE A 177 11.26 0.45 -13.56
N ALA A 178 12.25 0.71 -12.71
CA ALA A 178 13.42 1.51 -13.07
C ALA A 178 14.16 0.92 -14.28
N SER A 179 14.35 -0.40 -14.31
CA SER A 179 14.97 -1.10 -15.44
C SER A 179 14.16 -0.94 -16.74
N ILE A 180 12.83 -1.04 -16.68
CA ILE A 180 11.95 -0.85 -17.84
C ILE A 180 12.08 0.59 -18.37
N VAL A 181 11.95 1.59 -17.49
CA VAL A 181 12.04 2.99 -17.86
C VAL A 181 13.42 3.31 -18.46
N GLN A 182 14.51 2.82 -17.86
CA GLN A 182 15.89 3.05 -18.35
C GLN A 182 16.10 2.46 -19.74
N ARG A 183 15.66 1.23 -19.99
CA ARG A 183 15.78 0.58 -21.31
C ARG A 183 14.99 1.29 -22.40
N ASN A 184 14.01 2.11 -22.03
CA ASN A 184 13.17 2.88 -22.93
C ASN A 184 13.51 4.40 -22.90
N GLY A 185 14.78 4.75 -22.76
CA GLY A 185 15.26 6.13 -22.83
C GLY A 185 14.82 7.02 -21.67
N GLY A 186 14.50 6.45 -20.52
CA GLY A 186 14.07 7.20 -19.33
C GLY A 186 12.60 7.65 -19.36
N GLN A 187 11.80 7.15 -20.30
CA GLN A 187 10.41 7.56 -20.51
C GLN A 187 9.44 6.72 -19.70
N VAL A 188 8.77 7.32 -18.71
CA VAL A 188 7.74 6.66 -17.87
C VAL A 188 6.55 6.19 -18.72
N ARG A 189 6.23 6.90 -19.81
CA ARG A 189 5.13 6.50 -20.72
C ARG A 189 5.29 5.07 -21.26
N SER A 190 6.51 4.60 -21.46
CA SER A 190 6.76 3.22 -21.89
C SER A 190 6.35 2.20 -20.82
N LEU A 191 6.56 2.51 -19.53
CA LEU A 191 6.09 1.70 -18.42
C LEU A 191 4.55 1.70 -18.36
N ILE A 192 3.93 2.87 -18.46
CA ILE A 192 2.47 3.03 -18.49
C ILE A 192 1.87 2.21 -19.66
N SER A 193 2.43 2.30 -20.86
CA SER A 193 1.97 1.53 -22.02
C SER A 193 2.07 0.03 -21.80
N MET A 194 3.20 -0.45 -21.25
CA MET A 194 3.37 -1.86 -20.93
C MET A 194 2.34 -2.35 -19.89
N MET A 195 2.05 -1.55 -18.87
CA MET A 195 1.03 -1.89 -17.87
C MET A 195 -0.36 -1.98 -18.50
N ARG A 196 -0.74 -1.02 -19.37
CA ARG A 196 -2.01 -1.05 -20.10
C ARG A 196 -2.12 -2.29 -21.01
N GLU A 197 -1.06 -2.63 -21.74
CA GLU A 197 -1.03 -3.81 -22.60
C GLU A 197 -1.23 -5.10 -21.79
N LYS A 198 -0.58 -5.20 -20.63
CA LYS A 198 -0.73 -6.34 -19.74
C LYS A 198 -2.15 -6.46 -19.21
N MET A 199 -2.79 -5.34 -18.81
CA MET A 199 -4.19 -5.29 -18.39
C MET A 199 -5.12 -5.73 -19.52
N ALA A 200 -4.95 -5.19 -20.72
CA ALA A 200 -5.75 -5.52 -21.89
C ALA A 200 -5.59 -7.00 -22.32
N SER A 201 -4.42 -7.60 -22.13
CA SER A 201 -4.20 -9.02 -22.44
C SER A 201 -4.85 -9.97 -21.44
N ALA A 202 -4.98 -9.56 -20.19
CA ALA A 202 -5.62 -10.34 -19.14
C ALA A 202 -7.17 -10.29 -19.19
N ALA A 203 -7.73 -9.27 -19.85
CA ALA A 203 -9.17 -9.12 -20.04
C ALA A 203 -9.73 -9.93 -21.23
N ARG A 204 -8.89 -10.66 -21.97
CA ARG A 204 -9.26 -11.52 -23.12
C ARG A 204 -9.31 -12.98 -22.72
#